data_e4154f60a83d759228cf4e880d6e158a
#
_entry.id   e4154f60a83d759228cf4e880d6e158a
#
_cell.length_a   1.000
_cell.length_b   1.000
_cell.length_c   1.000
_cell.angle_alpha   90.00
_cell.angle_beta   90.00
_cell.angle_gamma   90.00
#
_symmetry.space_group_name_H-M   'P 1'
#
loop_
_entity.id
_entity.type
_entity.pdbx_description
1 polymer ?
#
loop_
_entity_poly.entity_id
_entity_poly.type
_entity_poly.pdbx_seq_one_letter_code
_entity_poly.pdbx_strand_id
1 'polypeptide(L)'
;VSDGVSALSQAWNEERRAVIEEVCASFLLPLGRAWAREWLVEECRESLLRHCEQRLTQRVEGGPVQSAGMLSRLRDPNWDEHVSRVPRVLAVSDGSGDPRTSQIVAVSLDEDGHLIERATFDSLRAPHIQDEEAVDPRAGFVELIKRRHPDVVVVNGFSARSQDLKMTVKSLVDAAYDERVREEGLEGLAAQHLRMDVVSVYDDVARLYQRSARAADEFPELSVLA
;
A
#
# COMPACT_ATOMS: atom_id res chain seq x y z
N VAL A 1 48.45 -37.20 -17.04
CA VAL A 1 49.61 -36.91 -17.90
C VAL A 1 50.80 -37.60 -17.25
N SER A 2 51.38 -38.58 -17.90
CA SER A 2 52.55 -39.25 -17.38
C SER A 2 53.82 -38.45 -17.71
N ASP A 3 54.77 -38.37 -16.76
CA ASP A 3 56.07 -37.77 -16.95
C ASP A 3 56.91 -38.68 -17.86
N GLY A 4 56.57 -38.73 -19.13
CA GLY A 4 57.29 -39.56 -20.08
C GLY A 4 58.64 -38.99 -20.46
N VAL A 5 59.67 -39.79 -20.40
CA VAL A 5 61.05 -39.44 -20.69
C VAL A 5 61.32 -39.47 -22.21
N SER A 6 60.46 -40.10 -23.02
CA SER A 6 60.61 -40.21 -24.47
C SER A 6 59.88 -39.11 -25.25
N ALA A 7 60.43 -38.72 -26.42
CA ALA A 7 59.80 -37.75 -27.31
C ALA A 7 58.38 -38.17 -27.73
N LEU A 8 58.12 -39.46 -27.88
CA LEU A 8 56.81 -40.03 -28.23
C LEU A 8 55.81 -39.78 -27.09
N SER A 9 56.20 -40.00 -25.82
CA SER A 9 55.29 -39.75 -24.70
C SER A 9 55.03 -38.27 -24.50
N GLN A 10 55.94 -37.39 -24.83
CA GLN A 10 55.71 -35.93 -24.83
C GLN A 10 54.69 -35.54 -25.87
N ALA A 11 54.85 -36.00 -27.13
CA ALA A 11 53.89 -35.75 -28.19
C ALA A 11 52.45 -36.26 -27.82
N TRP A 12 52.34 -37.45 -27.24
CA TRP A 12 51.06 -37.97 -26.73
C TRP A 12 50.44 -37.14 -25.60
N ASN A 13 51.29 -36.58 -24.74
CA ASN A 13 50.79 -35.71 -23.67
C ASN A 13 50.31 -34.36 -24.20
N GLU A 14 50.97 -33.85 -25.26
CA GLU A 14 50.50 -32.61 -25.94
C GLU A 14 49.14 -32.82 -26.59
N GLU A 15 48.95 -33.92 -27.33
CA GLU A 15 47.64 -34.26 -27.93
C GLU A 15 46.57 -34.44 -26.88
N ARG A 16 46.83 -35.15 -25.77
CA ARG A 16 45.87 -35.29 -24.65
C ARG A 16 45.48 -33.94 -24.03
N ARG A 17 46.49 -33.05 -23.92
CA ARG A 17 46.23 -31.69 -23.41
C ARG A 17 45.34 -30.91 -24.37
N ALA A 18 45.60 -30.96 -25.66
CA ALA A 18 44.80 -30.32 -26.69
C ALA A 18 43.35 -30.82 -26.68
N VAL A 19 43.15 -32.15 -26.56
CA VAL A 19 41.80 -32.74 -26.42
C VAL A 19 41.08 -32.25 -25.18
N ILE A 20 41.78 -32.19 -24.03
CA ILE A 20 41.18 -31.70 -22.77
C ILE A 20 40.81 -30.21 -22.92
N GLU A 21 41.68 -29.39 -23.48
CA GLU A 21 41.41 -27.98 -23.72
C GLU A 21 40.21 -27.75 -24.64
N GLU A 22 40.10 -28.53 -25.71
CA GLU A 22 38.99 -28.49 -26.64
C GLU A 22 37.67 -28.90 -25.95
N VAL A 23 37.65 -29.99 -25.17
CA VAL A 23 36.48 -30.45 -24.41
C VAL A 23 36.08 -29.39 -23.39
N CYS A 24 37.03 -28.81 -22.66
CA CYS A 24 36.77 -27.75 -21.72
C CYS A 24 36.13 -26.51 -22.41
N ALA A 25 36.69 -26.09 -23.55
CA ALA A 25 36.23 -24.89 -24.24
C ALA A 25 34.85 -25.12 -24.94
N SER A 26 34.69 -26.28 -25.60
CA SER A 26 33.55 -26.56 -26.47
C SER A 26 32.31 -27.09 -25.69
N PHE A 27 32.51 -27.79 -24.57
CA PHE A 27 31.46 -28.45 -23.85
C PHE A 27 31.31 -27.97 -22.39
N LEU A 28 32.41 -28.05 -21.61
CA LEU A 28 32.30 -27.80 -20.17
C LEU A 28 32.04 -26.35 -19.82
N LEU A 29 32.72 -25.41 -20.47
CA LEU A 29 32.49 -23.98 -20.22
C LEU A 29 31.11 -23.49 -20.64
N PRO A 30 30.58 -23.82 -21.84
CA PRO A 30 29.21 -23.46 -22.21
C PRO A 30 28.18 -24.07 -21.27
N LEU A 31 28.31 -25.36 -20.92
CA LEU A 31 27.42 -26.04 -19.99
C LEU A 31 27.47 -25.42 -18.60
N GLY A 32 28.67 -25.17 -18.09
CA GLY A 32 28.87 -24.51 -16.79
C GLY A 32 28.28 -23.09 -16.75
N ARG A 33 28.40 -22.34 -17.86
CA ARG A 33 27.76 -21.00 -17.96
C ARG A 33 26.24 -21.08 -17.97
N ALA A 34 25.67 -22.04 -18.68
CA ALA A 34 24.21 -22.25 -18.70
C ALA A 34 23.71 -22.62 -17.31
N TRP A 35 24.34 -23.60 -16.67
CA TRP A 35 24.01 -24.00 -15.30
C TRP A 35 24.16 -22.86 -14.29
N ALA A 36 25.28 -22.12 -14.33
CA ALA A 36 25.49 -20.99 -13.43
C ALA A 36 24.46 -19.88 -13.61
N ARG A 37 24.00 -19.65 -14.86
CA ARG A 37 22.92 -18.68 -15.12
C ARG A 37 21.60 -19.14 -14.50
N GLU A 38 21.20 -20.39 -14.71
CA GLU A 38 19.97 -20.95 -14.14
C GLU A 38 20.01 -20.91 -12.62
N TRP A 39 21.10 -21.37 -12.03
CA TRP A 39 21.30 -21.31 -10.58
C TRP A 39 21.22 -19.88 -10.03
N LEU A 40 21.89 -18.93 -10.69
CA LEU A 40 21.88 -17.53 -10.27
C LEU A 40 20.49 -16.92 -10.33
N VAL A 41 19.72 -17.21 -11.38
CA VAL A 41 18.34 -16.72 -11.51
C VAL A 41 17.48 -17.25 -10.38
N GLU A 42 17.56 -18.54 -10.04
CA GLU A 42 16.75 -19.11 -8.96
C GLU A 42 17.19 -18.58 -7.58
N GLU A 43 18.48 -18.45 -7.31
CA GLU A 43 18.99 -17.86 -6.07
C GLU A 43 18.55 -16.40 -5.91
N CYS A 44 18.61 -15.62 -7.00
CA CYS A 44 18.13 -14.24 -7.00
C CYS A 44 16.62 -14.18 -6.72
N ARG A 45 15.84 -15.08 -7.32
CA ARG A 45 14.39 -15.16 -7.12
C ARG A 45 14.05 -15.47 -5.67
N GLU A 46 14.67 -16.49 -5.09
CA GLU A 46 14.47 -16.86 -3.69
C GLU A 46 14.89 -15.74 -2.73
N SER A 47 16.02 -15.10 -3.00
CA SER A 47 16.50 -13.97 -2.21
C SER A 47 15.54 -12.79 -2.25
N LEU A 48 14.99 -12.48 -3.44
CA LEU A 48 14.01 -11.42 -3.62
C LEU A 48 12.71 -11.74 -2.86
N LEU A 49 12.20 -12.98 -2.98
CA LEU A 49 11.00 -13.40 -2.27
C LEU A 49 11.16 -13.28 -0.76
N ARG A 50 12.26 -13.79 -0.21
CA ARG A 50 12.58 -13.65 1.23
C ARG A 50 12.63 -12.19 1.67
N HIS A 51 13.24 -11.33 0.86
CA HIS A 51 13.31 -9.90 1.17
C HIS A 51 11.93 -9.23 1.13
N CYS A 52 11.10 -9.56 0.14
CA CYS A 52 9.71 -9.07 0.07
C CYS A 52 8.88 -9.54 1.26
N GLU A 53 8.98 -10.81 1.64
CA GLU A 53 8.31 -11.38 2.81
C GLU A 53 8.71 -10.65 4.10
N GLN A 54 10.01 -10.48 4.33
CA GLN A 54 10.49 -9.77 5.51
C GLN A 54 9.98 -8.33 5.58
N ARG A 55 9.99 -7.61 4.45
CA ARG A 55 9.47 -6.23 4.40
C ARG A 55 7.98 -6.16 4.62
N LEU A 56 7.22 -7.12 4.09
CA LEU A 56 5.79 -7.20 4.31
C LEU A 56 5.48 -7.49 5.77
N THR A 57 6.14 -8.48 6.36
CA THR A 57 6.00 -8.84 7.79
C THR A 57 6.29 -7.63 8.68
N GLN A 58 7.39 -6.94 8.46
CA GLN A 58 7.73 -5.73 9.22
C GLN A 58 6.65 -4.62 9.13
N ARG A 59 5.99 -4.49 7.98
CA ARG A 59 4.89 -3.53 7.82
C ARG A 59 3.62 -3.98 8.53
N VAL A 60 3.31 -5.26 8.50
CA VAL A 60 2.12 -5.84 9.16
C VAL A 60 2.29 -5.87 10.68
N GLU A 61 3.51 -6.14 11.17
CA GLU A 61 3.83 -6.14 12.60
C GLU A 61 3.97 -4.72 13.18
N GLY A 62 4.08 -3.70 12.32
CA GLY A 62 4.00 -2.30 12.75
C GLY A 62 2.68 -2.04 13.44
N GLY A 63 2.71 -1.49 14.65
CA GLY A 63 1.50 -1.18 15.40
C GLY A 63 0.59 -0.19 14.64
N PRO A 64 -0.70 -0.12 14.99
CA PRO A 64 -1.64 0.79 14.35
C PRO A 64 -1.22 2.25 14.52
N VAL A 65 -1.54 3.07 13.52
CA VAL A 65 -1.34 4.51 13.60
C VAL A 65 -2.24 5.06 14.72
N GLN A 66 -1.66 5.86 15.61
CA GLN A 66 -2.41 6.55 16.65
C GLN A 66 -2.55 8.02 16.26
N SER A 67 -3.78 8.47 16.03
CA SER A 67 -4.05 9.87 15.72
C SER A 67 -3.87 10.78 16.95
N ALA A 68 -3.68 12.07 16.70
CA ALA A 68 -3.58 13.07 17.76
C ALA A 68 -4.81 13.06 18.67
N GLY A 69 -6.01 12.89 18.11
CA GLY A 69 -7.25 12.78 18.86
C GLY A 69 -7.31 11.53 19.76
N MET A 70 -6.92 10.37 19.23
CA MET A 70 -6.84 9.13 20.03
C MET A 70 -5.87 9.27 21.19
N LEU A 71 -4.66 9.81 20.93
CA LEU A 71 -3.66 10.03 21.96
C LEU A 71 -4.14 11.01 23.04
N SER A 72 -4.91 12.02 22.64
CA SER A 72 -5.52 12.97 23.59
C SER A 72 -6.55 12.28 24.49
N ARG A 73 -7.44 11.47 23.93
CA ARG A 73 -8.44 10.66 24.68
C ARG A 73 -7.78 9.66 25.62
N LEU A 74 -6.75 8.94 25.16
CA LEU A 74 -6.01 7.95 25.98
C LEU A 74 -5.29 8.59 27.18
N ARG A 75 -4.97 9.88 27.10
CA ARG A 75 -4.27 10.61 28.16
C ARG A 75 -5.22 11.32 29.12
N ASP A 76 -6.49 11.46 28.78
CA ASP A 76 -7.47 12.13 29.61
C ASP A 76 -8.06 11.16 30.65
N PRO A 77 -7.75 11.32 31.95
CA PRO A 77 -8.26 10.46 33.01
C PRO A 77 -9.77 10.61 33.23
N ASN A 78 -10.40 11.66 32.69
CA ASN A 78 -11.83 11.92 32.80
C ASN A 78 -12.62 11.43 31.58
N TRP A 79 -11.95 10.79 30.64
CA TRP A 79 -12.62 10.23 29.49
C TRP A 79 -13.30 8.90 29.85
N ASP A 80 -14.62 8.90 29.92
CA ASP A 80 -15.42 7.75 30.38
C ASP A 80 -15.63 6.67 29.33
N GLU A 81 -15.37 6.96 28.06
CA GLU A 81 -15.54 6.02 26.97
C GLU A 81 -14.31 5.11 26.82
N HIS A 82 -14.57 3.82 26.61
CA HIS A 82 -13.48 2.88 26.29
C HIS A 82 -12.79 3.30 24.99
N VAL A 83 -11.54 3.73 25.10
CA VAL A 83 -10.74 4.09 23.92
C VAL A 83 -10.00 2.86 23.42
N SER A 84 -10.39 2.37 22.25
CA SER A 84 -9.61 1.36 21.54
C SER A 84 -8.24 1.91 21.16
N ARG A 85 -7.23 1.03 21.15
CA ARG A 85 -5.91 1.37 20.62
C ARG A 85 -5.84 1.24 19.09
N VAL A 86 -6.87 0.64 18.49
CA VAL A 86 -7.00 0.49 17.04
C VAL A 86 -7.92 1.60 16.53
N PRO A 87 -7.51 2.39 15.54
CA PRO A 87 -8.30 3.49 15.03
C PRO A 87 -9.46 3.02 14.16
N ARG A 88 -10.56 3.75 14.21
CA ARG A 88 -11.57 3.71 13.15
C ARG A 88 -11.04 4.41 11.93
N VAL A 89 -11.06 3.75 10.78
CA VAL A 89 -10.39 4.22 9.58
C VAL A 89 -11.39 4.60 8.50
N LEU A 90 -11.20 5.76 7.89
CA LEU A 90 -11.83 6.12 6.64
C LEU A 90 -10.78 6.04 5.53
N ALA A 91 -10.83 5.00 4.71
CA ALA A 91 -9.92 4.83 3.58
C ALA A 91 -10.49 5.51 2.33
N VAL A 92 -9.68 6.32 1.66
CA VAL A 92 -10.06 7.06 0.45
C VAL A 92 -9.12 6.68 -0.69
N SER A 93 -9.70 6.22 -1.79
CA SER A 93 -8.97 5.82 -3.00
C SER A 93 -9.46 6.59 -4.22
N ASP A 94 -8.54 6.96 -5.10
CA ASP A 94 -8.82 7.54 -6.41
C ASP A 94 -9.03 6.49 -7.52
N GLY A 95 -9.28 5.23 -7.13
CA GLY A 95 -9.54 4.12 -8.03
C GLY A 95 -8.33 3.80 -8.92
N SER A 96 -8.56 3.64 -10.22
CA SER A 96 -7.49 3.33 -11.20
C SER A 96 -6.53 4.50 -11.45
N GLY A 97 -6.84 5.68 -10.94
CA GLY A 97 -6.06 6.89 -11.18
C GLY A 97 -6.36 7.59 -12.52
N ASP A 98 -7.29 7.11 -13.34
CA ASP A 98 -7.75 7.81 -14.54
C ASP A 98 -8.82 8.87 -14.17
N PRO A 99 -8.56 10.17 -14.40
CA PRO A 99 -9.51 11.25 -14.04
C PRO A 99 -10.85 11.18 -14.76
N ARG A 100 -10.94 10.43 -15.85
CA ARG A 100 -12.16 10.36 -16.67
C ARG A 100 -13.07 9.21 -16.29
N THR A 101 -12.52 8.16 -15.70
CA THR A 101 -13.24 6.89 -15.47
C THR A 101 -13.22 6.44 -14.01
N SER A 102 -12.35 7.03 -13.18
CA SER A 102 -12.20 6.63 -11.79
C SER A 102 -13.02 7.51 -10.88
N GLN A 103 -13.95 6.89 -10.18
CA GLN A 103 -14.63 7.50 -9.05
C GLN A 103 -13.72 7.44 -7.81
N ILE A 104 -13.88 8.41 -6.93
CA ILE A 104 -13.27 8.38 -5.61
C ILE A 104 -14.14 7.49 -4.73
N VAL A 105 -13.53 6.49 -4.15
CA VAL A 105 -14.20 5.55 -3.24
C VAL A 105 -13.74 5.83 -1.82
N ALA A 106 -14.68 6.03 -0.92
CA ALA A 106 -14.44 6.15 0.51
C ALA A 106 -15.05 4.94 1.24
N VAL A 107 -14.26 4.32 2.10
CA VAL A 107 -14.64 3.11 2.85
C VAL A 107 -14.39 3.34 4.33
N SER A 108 -15.42 3.24 5.14
CA SER A 108 -15.33 3.32 6.60
C SER A 108 -15.19 1.92 7.20
N LEU A 109 -14.16 1.76 8.01
CA LEU A 109 -13.86 0.53 8.75
C LEU A 109 -13.96 0.77 10.25
N ASP A 110 -14.43 -0.23 10.98
CA ASP A 110 -14.41 -0.24 12.44
C ASP A 110 -13.02 -0.59 13.00
N GLU A 111 -12.93 -0.72 14.31
CA GLU A 111 -11.71 -1.07 15.04
C GLU A 111 -11.25 -2.51 14.78
N ASP A 112 -12.15 -3.39 14.36
CA ASP A 112 -11.86 -4.78 14.00
C ASP A 112 -11.56 -4.95 12.50
N GLY A 113 -11.65 -3.87 11.72
CA GLY A 113 -11.41 -3.85 10.27
C GLY A 113 -12.62 -4.26 9.43
N HIS A 114 -13.83 -4.38 10.04
CA HIS A 114 -15.03 -4.69 9.27
C HIS A 114 -15.51 -3.46 8.49
N LEU A 115 -16.04 -3.72 7.31
CA LEU A 115 -16.64 -2.70 6.46
C LEU A 115 -17.96 -2.22 7.08
N ILE A 116 -18.01 -0.94 7.47
CA ILE A 116 -19.24 -0.30 7.98
C ILE A 116 -20.05 0.33 6.84
N GLU A 117 -19.37 1.11 6.00
CA GLU A 117 -20.01 1.86 4.93
C GLU A 117 -19.06 2.11 3.77
N ARG A 118 -19.61 2.10 2.56
CA ARG A 118 -18.93 2.49 1.33
C ARG A 118 -19.68 3.66 0.70
N ALA A 119 -18.97 4.68 0.28
CA ALA A 119 -19.48 5.81 -0.49
C ALA A 119 -18.62 6.04 -1.73
N THR A 120 -19.24 6.49 -2.81
CA THR A 120 -18.56 6.83 -4.07
C THR A 120 -18.84 8.28 -4.43
N PHE A 121 -17.81 8.96 -4.91
CA PHE A 121 -17.85 10.36 -5.29
C PHE A 121 -17.21 10.52 -6.67
N ASP A 122 -17.89 11.20 -7.57
CA ASP A 122 -17.34 11.47 -8.92
C ASP A 122 -16.15 12.42 -8.85
N SER A 123 -16.16 13.36 -7.92
CA SER A 123 -15.06 14.28 -7.67
C SER A 123 -15.15 14.88 -6.27
N LEU A 124 -14.02 15.13 -5.62
CA LEU A 124 -13.94 15.95 -4.40
C LEU A 124 -13.35 17.34 -4.68
N ARG A 125 -13.16 17.70 -5.94
CA ARG A 125 -12.75 19.06 -6.33
C ARG A 125 -13.93 20.01 -6.16
N ALA A 126 -13.62 21.29 -5.93
CA ALA A 126 -14.65 22.31 -5.87
C ALA A 126 -15.50 22.28 -7.16
N PRO A 127 -16.83 22.37 -7.07
CA PRO A 127 -17.70 22.44 -8.25
C PRO A 127 -17.33 23.65 -9.11
N HIS A 128 -17.44 23.50 -10.43
CA HIS A 128 -17.32 24.64 -11.35
C HIS A 128 -18.49 25.58 -11.06
N ILE A 129 -18.22 26.88 -10.99
CA ILE A 129 -19.17 27.96 -10.63
C ILE A 129 -20.43 28.00 -11.53
N GLN A 130 -20.49 27.18 -12.59
CA GLN A 130 -21.57 27.18 -13.57
C GLN A 130 -22.74 26.22 -13.28
N ASP A 131 -22.60 25.32 -12.29
CA ASP A 131 -23.63 24.33 -11.95
C ASP A 131 -24.26 24.66 -10.58
N GLU A 132 -25.10 25.67 -10.52
CA GLU A 132 -25.81 26.09 -9.29
C GLU A 132 -26.80 25.04 -8.73
N GLU A 133 -27.19 24.04 -9.54
CA GLU A 133 -28.11 22.97 -9.11
C GLU A 133 -27.42 21.62 -8.75
N ALA A 134 -26.10 21.50 -8.95
CA ALA A 134 -25.37 20.27 -8.65
C ALA A 134 -25.13 20.15 -7.13
N VAL A 135 -25.58 19.03 -6.54
CA VAL A 135 -25.24 18.69 -5.16
C VAL A 135 -23.73 18.61 -5.02
N ASP A 136 -23.15 19.47 -4.16
CA ASP A 136 -21.71 19.48 -3.94
C ASP A 136 -21.27 18.12 -3.33
N PRO A 137 -20.49 17.28 -4.06
CA PRO A 137 -20.04 15.97 -3.54
C PRO A 137 -19.16 16.12 -2.30
N ARG A 138 -18.58 17.30 -2.08
CA ARG A 138 -17.79 17.62 -0.89
C ARG A 138 -18.65 17.66 0.37
N ALA A 139 -19.90 18.17 0.27
CA ALA A 139 -20.84 18.16 1.37
C ALA A 139 -21.19 16.73 1.81
N GLY A 140 -21.39 15.82 0.85
CA GLY A 140 -21.61 14.40 1.14
C GLY A 140 -20.41 13.73 1.81
N PHE A 141 -19.18 14.11 1.44
CA PHE A 141 -17.98 13.59 2.09
C PHE A 141 -17.82 14.12 3.53
N VAL A 142 -18.08 15.41 3.77
CA VAL A 142 -18.08 16.02 5.11
C VAL A 142 -19.13 15.36 6.00
N GLU A 143 -20.32 15.11 5.46
CA GLU A 143 -21.41 14.40 6.17
C GLU A 143 -21.00 12.96 6.54
N LEU A 144 -20.32 12.26 5.64
CA LEU A 144 -19.78 10.93 5.93
C LEU A 144 -18.80 10.98 7.10
N ILE A 145 -17.86 11.95 7.11
CA ILE A 145 -16.92 12.14 8.22
C ILE A 145 -17.67 12.42 9.54
N LYS A 146 -18.64 13.33 9.52
CA LYS A 146 -19.44 13.67 10.69
C LYS A 146 -20.23 12.48 11.23
N ARG A 147 -20.77 11.64 10.35
CA ARG A 147 -21.56 10.48 10.75
C ARG A 147 -20.71 9.31 11.27
N ARG A 148 -19.52 9.10 10.71
CA ARG A 148 -18.68 7.94 11.03
C ARG A 148 -17.60 8.20 12.08
N HIS A 149 -17.25 9.46 12.31
CA HIS A 149 -16.24 9.87 13.28
C HIS A 149 -14.94 9.07 13.20
N PRO A 150 -14.27 9.02 12.04
CA PRO A 150 -13.03 8.27 11.90
C PRO A 150 -11.94 8.89 12.77
N ASP A 151 -11.04 8.07 13.28
CA ASP A 151 -9.86 8.53 14.02
C ASP A 151 -8.73 8.91 13.06
N VAL A 152 -8.67 8.20 11.92
CA VAL A 152 -7.65 8.41 10.88
C VAL A 152 -8.31 8.33 9.51
N VAL A 153 -7.96 9.28 8.64
CA VAL A 153 -8.32 9.23 7.22
C VAL A 153 -7.09 8.82 6.42
N VAL A 154 -7.21 7.74 5.68
CA VAL A 154 -6.12 7.15 4.90
C VAL A 154 -6.33 7.43 3.42
N VAL A 155 -5.32 8.00 2.75
CA VAL A 155 -5.35 8.24 1.30
C VAL A 155 -4.32 7.34 0.63
N ASN A 156 -4.73 6.64 -0.43
CA ASN A 156 -3.87 5.72 -1.15
C ASN A 156 -2.78 6.43 -1.98
N GLY A 157 -1.61 5.80 -2.05
CA GLY A 157 -0.53 6.14 -2.97
C GLY A 157 0.30 7.39 -2.63
N PHE A 158 1.35 7.56 -3.41
CA PHE A 158 2.33 8.66 -3.30
C PHE A 158 2.57 9.38 -4.63
N SER A 159 1.68 9.20 -5.61
CA SER A 159 1.72 9.94 -6.87
C SER A 159 1.40 11.43 -6.66
N ALA A 160 1.74 12.28 -7.60
CA ALA A 160 1.37 13.69 -7.56
C ALA A 160 -0.15 13.87 -7.41
N ARG A 161 -0.93 13.04 -8.10
CA ARG A 161 -2.40 13.04 -8.01
C ARG A 161 -2.92 12.63 -6.63
N SER A 162 -2.34 11.58 -6.03
CA SER A 162 -2.69 11.16 -4.69
C SER A 162 -2.37 12.25 -3.65
N GLN A 163 -1.31 13.03 -3.88
CA GLN A 163 -1.00 14.19 -3.04
C GLN A 163 -2.04 15.30 -3.19
N ASP A 164 -2.51 15.59 -4.41
CA ASP A 164 -3.60 16.54 -4.62
C ASP A 164 -4.89 16.08 -3.94
N LEU A 165 -5.23 14.79 -4.06
CA LEU A 165 -6.36 14.21 -3.36
C LEU A 165 -6.19 14.34 -1.84
N LYS A 166 -5.01 14.02 -1.32
CA LYS A 166 -4.71 14.18 0.11
C LYS A 166 -4.91 15.61 0.59
N MET A 167 -4.44 16.60 -0.16
CA MET A 167 -4.61 18.01 0.20
C MET A 167 -6.09 18.40 0.23
N THR A 168 -6.86 17.94 -0.74
CA THR A 168 -8.31 18.14 -0.80
C THR A 168 -9.01 17.48 0.38
N VAL A 169 -8.73 16.20 0.63
CA VAL A 169 -9.29 15.44 1.76
C VAL A 169 -8.93 16.11 3.09
N LYS A 170 -7.68 16.55 3.26
CA LYS A 170 -7.26 17.26 4.47
C LYS A 170 -8.06 18.54 4.69
N SER A 171 -8.26 19.35 3.64
CA SER A 171 -9.08 20.56 3.72
C SER A 171 -10.53 20.25 4.16
N LEU A 172 -11.11 19.14 3.67
CA LEU A 172 -12.46 18.71 4.04
C LEU A 172 -12.53 18.17 5.47
N VAL A 173 -11.52 17.45 5.91
CA VAL A 173 -11.40 16.96 7.29
C VAL A 173 -11.24 18.12 8.27
N ASP A 174 -10.41 19.12 7.95
CA ASP A 174 -10.22 20.32 8.76
C ASP A 174 -11.55 21.11 8.85
N ALA A 175 -12.29 21.25 7.72
CA ALA A 175 -13.59 21.90 7.69
C ALA A 175 -14.64 21.15 8.55
N ALA A 176 -14.68 19.81 8.43
CA ALA A 176 -15.57 18.98 9.25
C ALA A 176 -15.25 19.08 10.76
N TYR A 177 -13.96 19.13 11.10
CA TYR A 177 -13.49 19.35 12.47
C TYR A 177 -13.94 20.71 13.01
N ASP A 178 -13.68 21.81 12.27
CA ASP A 178 -14.01 23.16 12.68
C ASP A 178 -15.53 23.35 12.85
N GLU A 179 -16.31 22.76 11.96
CA GLU A 179 -17.76 22.79 12.02
C GLU A 179 -18.28 22.05 13.26
N ARG A 180 -17.74 20.88 13.53
CA ARG A 180 -18.13 20.08 14.70
C ARG A 180 -17.74 20.75 16.02
N VAL A 181 -16.52 21.29 16.12
CA VAL A 181 -16.06 22.05 17.30
C VAL A 181 -17.00 23.24 17.58
N ARG A 182 -17.46 23.91 16.51
CA ARG A 182 -18.39 25.04 16.61
C ARG A 182 -19.79 24.60 17.04
N GLU A 183 -20.31 23.53 16.45
CA GLU A 183 -21.64 22.98 16.76
C GLU A 183 -21.74 22.48 18.20
N GLU A 184 -20.70 21.79 18.68
CA GLU A 184 -20.64 21.23 20.03
C GLU A 184 -20.11 22.26 21.08
N GLY A 185 -19.62 23.43 20.66
CA GLY A 185 -19.10 24.47 21.55
C GLY A 185 -17.86 24.03 22.33
N LEU A 186 -17.04 23.16 21.74
CA LEU A 186 -15.87 22.55 22.40
C LEU A 186 -14.66 23.45 22.35
N GLU A 187 -13.93 23.51 23.47
CA GLU A 187 -12.67 24.27 23.56
C GLU A 187 -11.54 23.44 24.20
N GLY A 188 -10.31 23.84 23.95
CA GLY A 188 -9.13 23.29 24.61
C GLY A 188 -8.94 21.80 24.37
N LEU A 189 -8.90 21.01 25.44
CA LEU A 189 -8.63 19.57 25.39
C LEU A 189 -9.77 18.79 24.72
N ALA A 190 -11.03 19.18 24.98
CA ALA A 190 -12.20 18.54 24.41
C ALA A 190 -12.22 18.64 22.87
N ALA A 191 -11.84 19.78 22.31
CA ALA A 191 -11.67 19.94 20.88
C ALA A 191 -10.53 19.05 20.33
N GLN A 192 -9.43 18.88 21.08
CA GLN A 192 -8.33 17.99 20.63
C GLN A 192 -8.75 16.52 20.53
N HIS A 193 -9.70 16.07 21.32
CA HIS A 193 -10.23 14.69 21.25
C HIS A 193 -10.87 14.36 19.92
N LEU A 194 -11.39 15.34 19.20
CA LEU A 194 -12.05 15.19 17.90
C LEU A 194 -11.08 15.25 16.71
N ARG A 195 -9.80 15.51 16.96
CA ARG A 195 -8.85 15.71 15.88
C ARG A 195 -8.56 14.43 15.12
N MET A 196 -8.71 14.51 13.80
CA MET A 196 -8.46 13.42 12.85
C MET A 196 -7.16 13.68 12.09
N ASP A 197 -6.37 12.64 11.86
CA ASP A 197 -5.15 12.75 11.06
C ASP A 197 -5.39 12.21 9.65
N VAL A 198 -4.82 12.88 8.64
CA VAL A 198 -4.84 12.43 7.24
C VAL A 198 -3.47 11.90 6.85
N VAL A 199 -3.38 10.61 6.60
CA VAL A 199 -2.13 9.93 6.29
C VAL A 199 -2.15 9.32 4.88
N SER A 200 -0.98 9.25 4.23
CA SER A 200 -0.83 8.50 2.99
C SER A 200 -0.26 7.12 3.29
N VAL A 201 -0.77 6.11 2.61
CA VAL A 201 -0.26 4.75 2.70
C VAL A 201 0.07 4.20 1.31
N TYR A 202 1.00 3.26 1.25
CA TYR A 202 1.25 2.50 0.03
C TYR A 202 0.09 1.54 -0.21
N ASP A 203 -0.38 1.51 -1.44
CA ASP A 203 -1.50 0.68 -1.88
C ASP A 203 -1.07 -0.66 -2.48
N ASP A 204 0.21 -1.02 -2.38
CA ASP A 204 0.78 -2.23 -2.97
C ASP A 204 0.05 -3.50 -2.50
N VAL A 205 -0.26 -3.60 -1.20
CA VAL A 205 -0.97 -4.75 -0.62
C VAL A 205 -2.40 -4.82 -1.14
N ALA A 206 -3.10 -3.67 -1.17
CA ALA A 206 -4.46 -3.59 -1.69
C ALA A 206 -4.52 -3.97 -3.18
N ARG A 207 -3.55 -3.52 -3.99
CA ARG A 207 -3.42 -3.88 -5.42
C ARG A 207 -3.15 -5.36 -5.66
N LEU A 208 -2.38 -6.00 -4.78
CA LEU A 208 -2.17 -7.44 -4.86
C LEU A 208 -3.44 -8.19 -4.44
N TYR A 209 -4.07 -7.76 -3.36
CA TYR A 209 -5.27 -8.39 -2.83
C TYR A 209 -6.44 -8.34 -3.81
N GLN A 210 -6.74 -7.18 -4.42
CA GLN A 210 -7.85 -6.99 -5.36
C GLN A 210 -7.84 -7.98 -6.55
N ARG A 211 -6.66 -8.53 -6.90
CA ARG A 211 -6.49 -9.50 -8.00
C ARG A 211 -6.42 -10.95 -7.50
N SER A 212 -6.59 -11.19 -6.22
CA SER A 212 -6.55 -12.52 -5.65
C SER A 212 -7.90 -13.22 -5.81
N ALA A 213 -7.88 -14.56 -5.85
CA ALA A 213 -9.10 -15.35 -5.82
C ALA A 213 -9.93 -15.08 -4.56
N ARG A 214 -9.25 -14.84 -3.44
CA ARG A 214 -9.89 -14.53 -2.17
C ARG A 214 -10.70 -13.22 -2.22
N ALA A 215 -10.19 -12.19 -2.88
CA ALA A 215 -10.93 -10.93 -3.05
C ALA A 215 -12.18 -11.12 -3.91
N ALA A 216 -12.11 -11.97 -4.95
CA ALA A 216 -13.26 -12.30 -5.78
C ALA A 216 -14.34 -13.10 -4.99
N ASP A 217 -13.92 -13.93 -4.05
CA ASP A 217 -14.83 -14.69 -3.18
C ASP A 217 -15.47 -13.81 -2.09
N GLU A 218 -14.69 -12.89 -1.51
CA GLU A 218 -15.17 -11.97 -0.46
C GLU A 218 -16.03 -10.83 -1.01
N PHE A 219 -15.76 -10.37 -2.23
CA PHE A 219 -16.43 -9.23 -2.85
C PHE A 219 -16.91 -9.53 -4.29
N PRO A 220 -17.80 -10.51 -4.48
CA PRO A 220 -18.21 -10.96 -5.82
C PRO A 220 -18.94 -9.89 -6.64
N GLU A 221 -19.55 -8.91 -5.97
CA GLU A 221 -20.29 -7.83 -6.63
C GLU A 221 -19.42 -6.62 -7.01
N LEU A 222 -18.17 -6.59 -6.56
CA LEU A 222 -17.26 -5.49 -6.85
C LEU A 222 -16.42 -5.82 -8.08
N SER A 223 -16.42 -4.91 -9.06
CA SER A 223 -15.47 -5.02 -10.15
C SER A 223 -14.05 -4.75 -9.64
N VAL A 224 -13.04 -5.28 -10.32
CA VAL A 224 -11.61 -5.05 -10.00
C VAL A 224 -11.24 -3.55 -10.01
N LEU A 225 -12.10 -2.71 -10.55
CA LEU A 225 -11.92 -1.25 -10.65
C LEU A 225 -12.69 -0.47 -9.58
N ALA A 226 -13.46 -1.15 -8.76
CA ALA A 226 -14.17 -0.60 -7.62
C ALA A 226 -13.49 -0.99 -6.33
#